data_65bce46126986bd3877f253bd472293f
#
_entry.id   65bce46126986bd3877f253bd472293f
#
_cell.length_a   1.000
_cell.length_b   1.000
_cell.length_c   1.000
_cell.angle_alpha   90.00
_cell.angle_beta   90.00
_cell.angle_gamma   90.00
#
_symmetry.space_group_name_H-M   'P 1'
#
loop_
_entity.id
_entity.type
_entity.pdbx_description
1 polymer ?
#
loop_
_entity_poly.entity_id
_entity_poly.type
_entity_poly.pdbx_seq_one_letter_code
_entity_poly.pdbx_strand_id
1 'polypeptide(L)'
;MKVRISMAMTADGKTADEEGEWYPLCPYERERLYLHMRWADAVVIGAETVMNTDISFMPPGSSGKPLRVIIDPSLRTDPRRRIYSSKKGPILVITSRRSLLEREDKVGKLVEAGAEVVPLEQDKEGKIRIAELIKLLEGMGIEKVLVLGGGKTNYHFFSENLVDEYYITIVPRILGGSKYSPVSGGSFPFPGLELKLIEWKLCECGNEIVLKYSPVR
;
A
#
# COMPACT_ATOMS: atom_id res chain seq x y z
N MET A 1 -13.37 9.60 -6.43
CA MET A 1 -12.45 8.43 -6.36
C MET A 1 -12.86 7.49 -5.23
N LYS A 2 -12.63 6.19 -5.33
CA LYS A 2 -12.86 5.20 -4.27
C LYS A 2 -11.54 4.60 -3.80
N VAL A 3 -11.26 4.67 -2.49
CA VAL A 3 -10.01 4.21 -1.89
C VAL A 3 -10.27 2.99 -1.00
N ARG A 4 -9.59 1.90 -1.30
CA ARG A 4 -9.63 0.64 -0.56
C ARG A 4 -8.25 0.34 0.02
N ILE A 5 -8.20 -0.02 1.30
CA ILE A 5 -7.03 -0.66 1.91
C ILE A 5 -7.30 -2.16 2.02
N SER A 6 -6.32 -3.00 1.67
CA SER A 6 -6.39 -4.45 1.86
C SER A 6 -5.12 -4.95 2.49
N MET A 7 -5.25 -5.61 3.64
CA MET A 7 -4.14 -6.16 4.43
C MET A 7 -4.53 -7.52 5.01
N ALA A 8 -3.51 -8.31 5.31
CA ALA A 8 -3.66 -9.48 6.18
C ALA A 8 -2.80 -9.27 7.43
N MET A 9 -3.24 -9.78 8.57
CA MET A 9 -2.52 -9.73 9.84
C MET A 9 -2.67 -11.04 10.61
N THR A 10 -1.73 -11.30 11.49
CA THR A 10 -1.82 -12.38 12.47
C THR A 10 -2.87 -12.09 13.54
N ALA A 11 -3.24 -13.10 14.34
CA ALA A 11 -4.19 -12.94 15.45
C ALA A 11 -3.72 -11.92 16.50
N ASP A 12 -2.41 -11.71 16.63
CA ASP A 12 -1.80 -10.68 17.47
C ASP A 12 -1.47 -9.38 16.74
N GLY A 13 -2.05 -9.15 15.53
CA GLY A 13 -2.03 -7.87 14.83
C GLY A 13 -0.73 -7.56 14.09
N LYS A 14 0.04 -8.56 13.64
CA LYS A 14 1.28 -8.35 12.90
C LYS A 14 1.09 -8.63 11.40
N THR A 15 1.73 -7.82 10.56
CA THR A 15 1.75 -8.01 9.10
C THR A 15 3.01 -8.69 8.60
N ALA A 16 4.07 -8.69 9.41
CA ALA A 16 5.35 -9.32 9.13
C ALA A 16 6.06 -9.60 10.46
N ASP A 17 7.13 -10.40 10.42
CA ASP A 17 8.03 -10.60 11.55
C ASP A 17 8.94 -9.38 11.80
N GLU A 18 9.86 -9.48 12.77
CA GLU A 18 10.78 -8.38 13.13
C GLU A 18 11.79 -8.03 12.02
N GLU A 19 12.05 -8.95 11.08
CA GLU A 19 12.90 -8.78 9.89
C GLU A 19 12.13 -8.20 8.70
N GLY A 20 10.79 -8.16 8.76
CA GLY A 20 9.90 -7.66 7.71
C GLY A 20 9.48 -8.73 6.70
N GLU A 21 9.67 -10.00 7.02
CA GLU A 21 9.19 -11.09 6.19
C GLU A 21 7.71 -11.37 6.43
N TRP A 22 6.99 -11.56 5.35
CA TRP A 22 5.57 -11.92 5.40
C TRP A 22 5.40 -13.42 5.63
N TYR A 23 4.39 -13.78 6.42
CA TYR A 23 3.93 -15.16 6.45
C TYR A 23 3.26 -15.54 5.11
N PRO A 24 3.31 -16.83 4.71
CA PRO A 24 2.68 -17.29 3.48
C PRO A 24 1.16 -17.11 3.53
N LEU A 25 0.61 -16.41 2.54
CA LEU A 25 -0.84 -16.30 2.37
C LEU A 25 -1.43 -17.63 1.92
N CYS A 26 -2.63 -17.98 2.39
CA CYS A 26 -3.36 -19.11 1.85
C CYS A 26 -3.73 -18.87 0.37
N PRO A 27 -3.97 -19.90 -0.44
CA PRO A 27 -4.33 -19.73 -1.85
C PRO A 27 -5.53 -18.82 -2.10
N TYR A 28 -6.53 -18.89 -1.25
CA TYR A 28 -7.76 -18.07 -1.35
C TYR A 28 -7.50 -16.60 -0.99
N GLU A 29 -6.68 -16.33 0.04
CA GLU A 29 -6.28 -14.95 0.37
C GLU A 29 -5.45 -14.34 -0.76
N ARG A 30 -4.54 -15.11 -1.35
CA ARG A 30 -3.76 -14.66 -2.51
C ARG A 30 -4.64 -14.35 -3.71
N GLU A 31 -5.64 -15.18 -4.02
CA GLU A 31 -6.58 -14.89 -5.11
C GLU A 31 -7.44 -13.66 -4.79
N ARG A 32 -7.88 -13.50 -3.55
CA ARG A 32 -8.61 -12.30 -3.08
C ARG A 32 -7.77 -11.03 -3.26
N LEU A 33 -6.48 -11.09 -2.93
CA LEU A 33 -5.55 -10.00 -3.19
C LEU A 33 -5.47 -9.66 -4.69
N TYR A 34 -5.41 -10.67 -5.57
CA TYR A 34 -5.44 -10.45 -7.02
C TYR A 34 -6.77 -9.87 -7.50
N LEU A 35 -7.90 -10.25 -6.93
CA LEU A 35 -9.20 -9.65 -7.22
C LEU A 35 -9.24 -8.17 -6.82
N HIS A 36 -8.68 -7.80 -5.66
CA HIS A 36 -8.53 -6.40 -5.29
C HIS A 36 -7.64 -5.62 -6.26
N MET A 37 -6.52 -6.20 -6.69
CA MET A 37 -5.64 -5.56 -7.68
C MET A 37 -6.33 -5.39 -9.04
N ARG A 38 -7.14 -6.37 -9.51
CA ARG A 38 -7.91 -6.27 -10.76
C ARG A 38 -9.02 -5.24 -10.69
N TRP A 39 -9.59 -5.01 -9.49
CA TRP A 39 -10.61 -3.99 -9.27
C TRP A 39 -10.03 -2.57 -9.38
N ALA A 40 -8.75 -2.37 -9.04
CA ALA A 40 -8.12 -1.08 -8.94
C ALA A 40 -7.60 -0.57 -10.30
N ASP A 41 -7.70 0.74 -10.51
CA ASP A 41 -6.99 1.44 -11.57
C ASP A 41 -5.55 1.76 -11.18
N ALA A 42 -5.32 1.99 -9.86
CA ALA A 42 -3.99 2.19 -9.28
C ALA A 42 -3.80 1.39 -7.98
N VAL A 43 -2.58 0.87 -7.78
CA VAL A 43 -2.15 0.20 -6.55
C VAL A 43 -1.07 1.05 -5.88
N VAL A 44 -1.29 1.48 -4.65
CA VAL A 44 -0.37 2.34 -3.87
C VAL A 44 0.38 1.50 -2.85
N ILE A 45 1.71 1.64 -2.83
CA ILE A 45 2.62 0.88 -1.95
C ILE A 45 3.66 1.84 -1.35
N GLY A 46 3.97 1.70 -0.07
CA GLY A 46 5.05 2.42 0.58
C GLY A 46 6.44 1.83 0.26
N ALA A 47 7.47 2.67 0.25
CA ALA A 47 8.84 2.27 -0.05
C ALA A 47 9.37 1.15 0.85
N GLU A 48 9.01 1.13 2.14
CA GLU A 48 9.43 0.08 3.07
C GLU A 48 8.90 -1.30 2.64
N THR A 49 7.65 -1.37 2.21
CA THR A 49 7.07 -2.60 1.65
C THR A 49 7.80 -3.04 0.38
N VAL A 50 8.13 -2.10 -0.52
CA VAL A 50 8.92 -2.42 -1.73
C VAL A 50 10.31 -2.94 -1.38
N MET A 51 10.96 -2.41 -0.34
CA MET A 51 12.29 -2.86 0.09
C MET A 51 12.26 -4.25 0.75
N ASN A 52 11.23 -4.53 1.55
CA ASN A 52 11.12 -5.79 2.29
C ASN A 52 10.56 -6.94 1.43
N THR A 53 9.90 -6.61 0.31
CA THR A 53 9.29 -7.62 -0.56
C THR A 53 9.78 -7.47 -2.00
N ASP A 54 9.99 -8.56 -2.71
CA ASP A 54 10.32 -8.51 -4.14
C ASP A 54 9.13 -8.97 -4.99
N ILE A 55 8.00 -8.28 -4.81
CA ILE A 55 6.73 -8.58 -5.49
C ILE A 55 6.49 -7.56 -6.61
N SER A 56 5.89 -7.99 -7.70
CA SER A 56 5.57 -7.10 -8.83
C SER A 56 4.33 -6.23 -8.59
N PHE A 57 3.51 -6.58 -7.60
CA PHE A 57 2.21 -5.95 -7.33
C PHE A 57 1.29 -5.88 -8.56
N MET A 58 1.35 -6.93 -9.36
CA MET A 58 0.51 -7.12 -10.55
C MET A 58 -0.14 -8.48 -10.50
N PRO A 59 -1.46 -8.60 -10.74
CA PRO A 59 -2.11 -9.89 -10.86
C PRO A 59 -1.51 -10.71 -12.02
N PRO A 60 -1.46 -12.03 -11.91
CA PRO A 60 -1.07 -12.88 -13.02
C PRO A 60 -1.92 -12.61 -14.27
N GLY A 61 -1.28 -12.58 -15.45
CA GLY A 61 -1.96 -12.35 -16.73
C GLY A 61 -2.38 -10.90 -17.01
N SER A 62 -2.17 -9.97 -16.08
CA SER A 62 -2.47 -8.56 -16.31
C SER A 62 -1.38 -7.88 -17.13
N SER A 63 -1.79 -6.99 -18.05
CA SER A 63 -0.92 -6.09 -18.80
C SER A 63 -1.49 -4.67 -18.76
N GLY A 64 -0.63 -3.67 -18.51
CA GLY A 64 -1.01 -2.25 -18.55
C GLY A 64 -1.79 -1.70 -17.36
N LYS A 65 -2.44 -2.53 -16.54
CA LYS A 65 -3.19 -2.11 -15.32
C LYS A 65 -2.98 -3.11 -14.19
N PRO A 66 -3.03 -2.67 -12.91
CA PRO A 66 -3.17 -1.28 -12.43
C PRO A 66 -1.87 -0.45 -12.59
N LEU A 67 -1.99 0.90 -12.54
CA LEU A 67 -0.86 1.79 -12.30
C LEU A 67 -0.22 1.45 -10.95
N ARG A 68 1.09 1.23 -10.92
CA ARG A 68 1.82 0.97 -9.65
C ARG A 68 2.38 2.28 -9.12
N VAL A 69 1.90 2.70 -7.97
CA VAL A 69 2.28 3.97 -7.32
C VAL A 69 3.13 3.65 -6.08
N ILE A 70 4.37 4.12 -6.08
CA ILE A 70 5.30 3.90 -4.97
C ILE A 70 5.48 5.21 -4.22
N ILE A 71 5.11 5.26 -2.94
CA ILE A 71 5.39 6.42 -2.08
C ILE A 71 6.79 6.25 -1.49
N ASP A 72 7.74 6.97 -2.04
CA ASP A 72 9.15 6.94 -1.66
C ASP A 72 9.73 8.36 -1.49
N PRO A 73 9.41 9.07 -0.41
CA PRO A 73 9.81 10.46 -0.22
C PRO A 73 11.32 10.69 -0.30
N SER A 74 12.11 9.65 -0.02
CA SER A 74 13.57 9.71 0.05
C SER A 74 14.28 8.92 -1.06
N LEU A 75 13.57 8.42 -2.07
CA LEU A 75 14.12 7.64 -3.18
C LEU A 75 15.02 6.48 -2.72
N ARG A 76 14.54 5.68 -1.76
CA ARG A 76 15.31 4.56 -1.17
C ARG A 76 15.17 3.26 -1.94
N THR A 77 14.08 3.10 -2.71
CA THR A 77 13.77 1.85 -3.39
C THR A 77 14.79 1.52 -4.48
N ASP A 78 15.13 0.24 -4.61
CA ASP A 78 16.07 -0.22 -5.64
C ASP A 78 15.35 -0.44 -6.97
N PRO A 79 15.77 0.23 -8.07
CA PRO A 79 15.16 0.08 -9.40
C PRO A 79 15.25 -1.34 -9.98
N ARG A 80 16.07 -2.22 -9.40
CA ARG A 80 16.17 -3.64 -9.79
C ARG A 80 15.05 -4.50 -9.23
N ARG A 81 14.25 -4.00 -8.29
CA ARG A 81 13.13 -4.75 -7.71
C ARG A 81 12.06 -5.06 -8.76
N ARG A 82 11.41 -6.21 -8.63
CA ARG A 82 10.39 -6.72 -9.57
C ARG A 82 9.22 -5.77 -9.81
N ILE A 83 8.93 -4.87 -8.85
CA ILE A 83 7.90 -3.85 -9.03
C ILE A 83 8.23 -2.90 -10.19
N TYR A 84 9.52 -2.63 -10.46
CA TYR A 84 9.98 -1.75 -11.54
C TYR A 84 10.01 -2.41 -12.92
N SER A 85 9.60 -3.67 -13.04
CA SER A 85 9.55 -4.30 -14.37
C SER A 85 8.53 -3.61 -15.27
N SER A 86 9.03 -2.79 -16.23
CA SER A 86 8.22 -2.02 -17.19
C SER A 86 7.31 -2.89 -18.05
N LYS A 87 7.68 -4.15 -18.29
CA LYS A 87 6.86 -5.12 -19.03
C LYS A 87 5.48 -5.39 -18.41
N LYS A 88 5.26 -4.96 -17.14
CA LYS A 88 4.03 -5.20 -16.40
C LYS A 88 3.09 -3.98 -16.33
N GLY A 89 3.43 -2.85 -16.95
CA GLY A 89 2.59 -1.65 -16.98
C GLY A 89 3.24 -0.42 -16.33
N PRO A 90 2.51 0.71 -16.25
CA PRO A 90 3.05 1.98 -15.80
C PRO A 90 3.42 1.99 -14.31
N ILE A 91 4.43 2.78 -13.97
CA ILE A 91 4.95 2.96 -12.62
C ILE A 91 5.09 4.45 -12.34
N LEU A 92 4.59 4.87 -11.20
CA LEU A 92 4.70 6.23 -10.69
C LEU A 92 5.42 6.20 -9.33
N VAL A 93 6.53 6.90 -9.21
CA VAL A 93 7.26 7.07 -7.94
C VAL A 93 6.98 8.46 -7.40
N ILE A 94 6.36 8.53 -6.25
CA ILE A 94 6.06 9.78 -5.54
C ILE A 94 7.20 10.06 -4.58
N THR A 95 7.86 11.20 -4.78
CA THR A 95 9.00 11.61 -3.97
C THR A 95 8.85 13.02 -3.41
N SER A 96 9.80 13.48 -2.59
CA SER A 96 9.86 14.88 -2.18
C SER A 96 10.60 15.74 -3.20
N ARG A 97 10.28 17.04 -3.27
CA ARG A 97 11.05 18.00 -4.10
C ARG A 97 12.53 17.99 -3.75
N ARG A 98 12.83 17.91 -2.46
CA ARG A 98 14.22 17.83 -1.97
C ARG A 98 14.94 16.61 -2.54
N SER A 99 14.35 15.42 -2.41
CA SER A 99 14.98 14.18 -2.89
C SER A 99 15.11 14.14 -4.42
N LEU A 100 14.17 14.74 -5.14
CA LEU A 100 14.27 14.88 -6.59
C LEU A 100 15.53 15.66 -7.00
N LEU A 101 15.87 16.74 -6.28
CA LEU A 101 17.04 17.58 -6.55
C LEU A 101 18.35 16.99 -6.03
N GLU A 102 18.33 16.40 -4.80
CA GLU A 102 19.55 15.89 -4.16
C GLU A 102 20.00 14.51 -4.66
N ARG A 103 19.13 13.78 -5.39
CA ARG A 103 19.37 12.39 -5.82
C ARG A 103 19.16 12.17 -7.31
N GLU A 104 19.68 13.07 -8.14
CA GLU A 104 19.52 13.03 -9.62
C GLU A 104 19.92 11.68 -10.22
N ASP A 105 21.06 11.10 -9.80
CA ASP A 105 21.50 9.77 -10.25
C ASP A 105 20.47 8.68 -9.97
N LYS A 106 19.79 8.77 -8.81
CA LYS A 106 18.76 7.80 -8.44
C LYS A 106 17.50 7.98 -9.25
N VAL A 107 17.12 9.22 -9.52
CA VAL A 107 16.01 9.57 -10.42
C VAL A 107 16.27 8.99 -11.80
N GLY A 108 17.46 9.23 -12.37
CA GLY A 108 17.87 8.68 -13.65
C GLY A 108 17.72 7.16 -13.74
N LYS A 109 18.21 6.42 -12.73
CA LYS A 109 18.08 4.95 -12.66
C LYS A 109 16.62 4.46 -12.56
N LEU A 110 15.76 5.21 -11.88
CA LEU A 110 14.32 4.88 -11.78
C LEU A 110 13.61 5.13 -13.12
N VAL A 111 13.96 6.22 -13.81
CA VAL A 111 13.45 6.53 -15.15
C VAL A 111 13.91 5.48 -16.17
N GLU A 112 15.19 5.07 -16.15
CA GLU A 112 15.72 3.98 -16.96
C GLU A 112 14.99 2.64 -16.71
N ALA A 113 14.57 2.41 -15.47
CA ALA A 113 13.74 1.25 -15.12
C ALA A 113 12.26 1.38 -15.56
N GLY A 114 11.89 2.50 -16.20
CA GLY A 114 10.56 2.76 -16.75
C GLY A 114 9.58 3.39 -15.78
N ALA A 115 10.05 4.00 -14.70
CA ALA A 115 9.21 4.75 -13.76
C ALA A 115 9.13 6.24 -14.14
N GLU A 116 7.97 6.82 -13.97
CA GLU A 116 7.81 8.27 -13.87
C GLU A 116 8.05 8.70 -12.42
N VAL A 117 8.85 9.74 -12.19
CA VAL A 117 9.18 10.24 -10.85
C VAL A 117 8.56 11.62 -10.67
N VAL A 118 7.61 11.74 -9.76
CA VAL A 118 6.84 12.97 -9.52
C VAL A 118 7.05 13.45 -8.09
N PRO A 119 7.51 14.69 -7.89
CA PRO A 119 7.62 15.29 -6.58
C PRO A 119 6.25 15.81 -6.11
N LEU A 120 5.91 15.53 -4.86
CA LEU A 120 4.79 16.14 -4.16
C LEU A 120 5.26 16.91 -2.93
N GLU A 121 4.39 17.81 -2.49
CA GLU A 121 4.64 18.61 -1.27
C GLU A 121 4.65 17.70 -0.02
N GLN A 122 5.53 18.01 0.89
CA GLN A 122 5.61 17.39 2.19
C GLN A 122 4.93 18.26 3.24
N ASP A 123 4.41 17.64 4.27
CA ASP A 123 3.99 18.33 5.47
C ASP A 123 5.21 18.79 6.31
N LYS A 124 4.94 19.44 7.44
CA LYS A 124 6.00 19.94 8.36
C LYS A 124 6.86 18.82 8.96
N GLU A 125 6.39 17.56 8.91
CA GLU A 125 7.08 16.37 9.40
C GLU A 125 7.87 15.67 8.28
N GLY A 126 7.87 16.20 7.06
CA GLY A 126 8.57 15.62 5.90
C GLY A 126 7.84 14.46 5.25
N LYS A 127 6.55 14.30 5.49
CA LYS A 127 5.71 13.25 4.91
C LYS A 127 4.96 13.77 3.68
N ILE A 128 4.79 12.95 2.68
CA ILE A 128 3.96 13.27 1.51
C ILE A 128 2.50 13.43 1.95
N ARG A 129 1.88 14.52 1.55
CA ARG A 129 0.45 14.77 1.77
C ARG A 129 -0.36 13.88 0.83
N ILE A 130 -1.09 12.93 1.40
CA ILE A 130 -1.84 11.94 0.60
C ILE A 130 -2.97 12.60 -0.20
N ALA A 131 -3.57 13.66 0.30
CA ALA A 131 -4.56 14.43 -0.46
C ALA A 131 -4.01 14.99 -1.79
N GLU A 132 -2.72 15.37 -1.85
CA GLU A 132 -2.09 15.80 -3.10
C GLU A 132 -1.88 14.62 -4.07
N LEU A 133 -1.51 13.44 -3.54
CA LEU A 133 -1.45 12.23 -4.35
C LEU A 133 -2.81 11.87 -4.94
N ILE A 134 -3.87 11.95 -4.13
CA ILE A 134 -5.24 11.67 -4.59
C ILE A 134 -5.64 12.63 -5.72
N LYS A 135 -5.39 13.94 -5.59
CA LYS A 135 -5.65 14.93 -6.65
C LYS A 135 -4.87 14.63 -7.93
N LEU A 136 -3.59 14.24 -7.80
CA LEU A 136 -2.78 13.84 -8.96
C LEU A 136 -3.41 12.65 -9.68
N LEU A 137 -3.78 11.61 -8.95
CA LEU A 137 -4.40 10.40 -9.51
C LEU A 137 -5.77 10.68 -10.14
N GLU A 138 -6.59 11.55 -9.54
CA GLU A 138 -7.86 12.02 -10.12
C GLU A 138 -7.63 12.75 -11.44
N GLY A 139 -6.62 13.62 -11.51
CA GLY A 139 -6.21 14.30 -12.74
C GLY A 139 -5.75 13.33 -13.85
N MET A 140 -5.28 12.14 -13.50
CA MET A 140 -4.93 11.05 -14.43
C MET A 140 -6.14 10.16 -14.81
N GLY A 141 -7.35 10.45 -14.33
CA GLY A 141 -8.54 9.66 -14.60
C GLY A 141 -8.64 8.37 -13.77
N ILE A 142 -7.91 8.25 -12.67
CA ILE A 142 -7.97 7.12 -11.75
C ILE A 142 -9.22 7.26 -10.86
N GLU A 143 -10.07 6.26 -10.85
CA GLU A 143 -11.30 6.24 -10.05
C GLU A 143 -11.22 5.29 -8.85
N LYS A 144 -10.39 4.25 -8.93
CA LYS A 144 -10.29 3.17 -7.94
C LYS A 144 -8.84 2.98 -7.52
N VAL A 145 -8.56 3.24 -6.25
CA VAL A 145 -7.23 3.11 -5.65
C VAL A 145 -7.25 1.96 -4.63
N LEU A 146 -6.32 1.02 -4.79
CA LEU A 146 -6.03 0.00 -3.80
C LEU A 146 -4.72 0.36 -3.08
N VAL A 147 -4.77 0.44 -1.75
CA VAL A 147 -3.58 0.65 -0.92
C VAL A 147 -3.19 -0.69 -0.28
N LEU A 148 -1.97 -1.13 -0.55
CA LEU A 148 -1.40 -2.37 -0.03
C LEU A 148 -0.35 -2.14 1.07
N GLY A 149 -0.39 -0.96 1.65
CA GLY A 149 0.39 -0.65 2.83
C GLY A 149 1.83 -0.15 2.49
N GLY A 150 2.86 -0.26 3.39
CA GLY A 150 2.74 -0.78 4.80
C GLY A 150 1.98 0.10 5.77
N GLY A 151 2.12 -0.27 7.05
CA GLY A 151 1.34 0.37 8.11
C GLY A 151 1.43 1.88 8.17
N LYS A 152 2.60 2.47 7.89
CA LYS A 152 2.77 3.93 7.84
C LYS A 152 1.97 4.56 6.70
N THR A 153 1.97 3.94 5.52
CA THR A 153 1.16 4.39 4.38
C THR A 153 -0.32 4.34 4.74
N ASN A 154 -0.78 3.23 5.32
CA ASN A 154 -2.18 3.09 5.75
C ASN A 154 -2.57 4.14 6.78
N TYR A 155 -1.69 4.43 7.77
CA TYR A 155 -1.94 5.48 8.75
C TYR A 155 -2.20 6.84 8.08
N HIS A 156 -1.39 7.24 7.10
CA HIS A 156 -1.58 8.52 6.41
C HIS A 156 -2.88 8.57 5.61
N PHE A 157 -3.29 7.49 4.95
CA PHE A 157 -4.61 7.44 4.29
C PHE A 157 -5.76 7.56 5.29
N PHE A 158 -5.67 6.91 6.45
CA PHE A 158 -6.68 7.04 7.49
C PHE A 158 -6.68 8.42 8.15
N SER A 159 -5.51 8.97 8.47
CA SER A 159 -5.39 10.26 9.17
C SER A 159 -5.88 11.45 8.34
N GLU A 160 -5.82 11.35 7.00
CA GLU A 160 -6.37 12.33 6.07
C GLU A 160 -7.84 12.02 5.67
N ASN A 161 -8.49 11.03 6.32
CA ASN A 161 -9.90 10.63 6.07
C ASN A 161 -10.20 10.26 4.61
N LEU A 162 -9.25 9.59 3.95
CA LEU A 162 -9.31 9.26 2.52
C LEU A 162 -9.71 7.81 2.24
N VAL A 163 -9.97 6.99 3.27
CA VAL A 163 -10.32 5.58 3.13
C VAL A 163 -11.83 5.40 3.06
N ASP A 164 -12.31 4.65 2.07
CA ASP A 164 -13.73 4.26 1.94
C ASP A 164 -13.98 2.83 2.42
N GLU A 165 -13.05 1.92 2.12
CA GLU A 165 -13.18 0.51 2.48
C GLU A 165 -11.86 -0.01 3.07
N TYR A 166 -11.95 -0.70 4.18
CA TYR A 166 -10.83 -1.39 4.80
C TYR A 166 -11.10 -2.89 4.90
N TYR A 167 -10.33 -3.67 4.15
CA TYR A 167 -10.34 -5.13 4.21
C TYR A 167 -9.17 -5.61 5.04
N ILE A 168 -9.45 -6.46 6.02
CA ILE A 168 -8.44 -7.09 6.85
C ILE A 168 -8.72 -8.58 6.98
N THR A 169 -7.74 -9.40 6.65
CA THR A 169 -7.79 -10.84 6.88
C THR A 169 -7.00 -11.17 8.14
N ILE A 170 -7.64 -11.85 9.08
CA ILE A 170 -6.99 -12.35 10.30
C ILE A 170 -6.58 -13.79 10.03
N VAL A 171 -5.28 -14.05 10.09
CA VAL A 171 -4.72 -15.40 9.96
C VAL A 171 -4.42 -16.00 11.33
N PRO A 172 -4.56 -17.31 11.51
CA PRO A 172 -4.41 -17.99 12.80
C PRO A 172 -2.92 -18.23 13.12
N ARG A 173 -2.18 -17.16 13.28
CA ARG A 173 -0.76 -17.15 13.64
C ARG A 173 -0.50 -16.10 14.72
N ILE A 174 0.57 -16.30 15.46
CA ILE A 174 1.12 -15.34 16.43
C ILE A 174 2.60 -15.15 16.06
N LEU A 175 3.00 -13.91 15.86
CA LEU A 175 4.38 -13.54 15.56
C LEU A 175 5.06 -12.86 16.76
N GLY A 176 4.31 -12.15 17.60
CA GLY A 176 4.88 -11.31 18.65
C GLY A 176 5.57 -10.06 18.09
N GLY A 177 6.54 -9.54 18.85
CA GLY A 177 7.32 -8.36 18.43
C GLY A 177 6.55 -7.05 18.51
N SER A 178 7.23 -5.95 18.12
CA SER A 178 6.70 -4.59 18.23
C SER A 178 6.51 -3.88 16.90
N LYS A 179 7.08 -4.40 15.81
CA LYS A 179 7.03 -3.82 14.47
C LYS A 179 5.84 -4.34 13.65
N TYR A 180 5.66 -3.76 12.47
CA TYR A 180 4.82 -4.24 11.36
C TYR A 180 3.36 -4.53 11.69
N SER A 181 2.65 -3.53 12.22
CA SER A 181 1.19 -3.59 12.34
C SER A 181 0.49 -3.04 11.07
N PRO A 182 -0.80 -3.40 10.83
CA PRO A 182 -1.57 -2.93 9.67
C PRO A 182 -1.69 -1.41 9.58
N VAL A 183 -1.67 -0.71 10.72
CA VAL A 183 -1.66 0.75 10.83
C VAL A 183 -0.60 1.14 11.85
N SER A 184 0.39 1.95 11.45
CA SER A 184 1.52 2.35 12.30
C SER A 184 2.10 3.69 11.87
N GLY A 185 3.00 4.26 12.67
CA GLY A 185 3.71 5.51 12.34
C GLY A 185 3.01 6.76 12.78
N GLY A 186 1.93 6.64 13.54
CA GLY A 186 1.21 7.71 14.20
C GLY A 186 0.14 7.15 15.14
N SER A 187 -0.63 8.01 15.77
CA SER A 187 -1.73 7.65 16.65
C SER A 187 -2.95 8.52 16.37
N PHE A 188 -4.13 7.99 16.66
CA PHE A 188 -5.37 8.75 16.65
C PHE A 188 -5.70 9.18 18.08
N PRO A 189 -6.32 10.36 18.27
CA PRO A 189 -6.82 10.78 19.59
C PRO A 189 -7.81 9.72 20.14
N PHE A 190 -7.80 9.52 21.45
CA PHE A 190 -8.77 8.64 22.08
C PHE A 190 -10.22 9.10 21.79
N PRO A 191 -11.16 8.20 21.47
CA PRO A 191 -11.11 6.73 21.53
C PRO A 191 -10.54 6.06 20.26
N GLY A 192 -9.91 6.77 19.35
CA GLY A 192 -9.40 6.27 18.08
C GLY A 192 -10.33 6.55 16.89
N LEU A 193 -9.94 6.07 15.72
CA LEU A 193 -10.77 6.14 14.52
C LEU A 193 -11.84 5.05 14.56
N GLU A 194 -13.11 5.45 14.54
CA GLU A 194 -14.23 4.51 14.55
C GLU A 194 -14.40 3.84 13.20
N LEU A 195 -14.61 2.51 13.22
CA LEU A 195 -14.89 1.70 12.05
C LEU A 195 -16.23 0.98 12.20
N LYS A 196 -17.04 1.03 11.15
CA LYS A 196 -18.28 0.25 11.06
C LYS A 196 -17.98 -1.07 10.37
N LEU A 197 -18.28 -2.19 11.02
CA LEU A 197 -18.24 -3.51 10.37
C LEU A 197 -19.35 -3.61 9.31
N ILE A 198 -18.96 -3.84 8.07
CA ILE A 198 -19.89 -3.97 6.94
C ILE A 198 -20.16 -5.44 6.62
N GLU A 199 -19.09 -6.26 6.63
CA GLU A 199 -19.16 -7.67 6.26
C GLU A 199 -18.08 -8.45 6.99
N TRP A 200 -18.38 -9.70 7.30
CA TRP A 200 -17.37 -10.66 7.71
C TRP A 200 -17.68 -12.02 7.08
N LYS A 201 -16.64 -12.80 6.85
CA LYS A 201 -16.78 -14.17 6.37
C LYS A 201 -15.61 -15.04 6.80
N LEU A 202 -15.87 -16.33 6.95
CA LEU A 202 -14.82 -17.33 7.02
C LEU A 202 -14.19 -17.47 5.62
N CYS A 203 -12.86 -17.52 5.56
CA CYS A 203 -12.16 -17.80 4.32
C CYS A 203 -12.46 -19.24 3.87
N GLU A 204 -12.46 -19.48 2.59
CA GLU A 204 -12.69 -20.81 2.00
C GLU A 204 -11.65 -21.86 2.43
N CYS A 205 -10.50 -21.43 2.97
CA CYS A 205 -9.53 -22.31 3.64
C CYS A 205 -10.03 -22.86 5.01
N GLY A 206 -11.13 -22.32 5.53
CA GLY A 206 -11.73 -22.73 6.79
C GLY A 206 -11.02 -22.22 8.05
N ASN A 207 -9.95 -21.42 7.93
CA ASN A 207 -9.08 -21.09 9.07
C ASN A 207 -8.73 -19.59 9.21
N GLU A 208 -9.20 -18.73 8.32
CA GLU A 208 -8.96 -17.29 8.33
C GLU A 208 -10.28 -16.52 8.33
N ILE A 209 -10.33 -15.37 8.96
CA ILE A 209 -11.51 -14.49 8.96
C ILE A 209 -11.22 -13.26 8.11
N VAL A 210 -12.09 -12.99 7.16
CA VAL A 210 -12.06 -11.78 6.32
C VAL A 210 -13.07 -10.79 6.85
N LEU A 211 -12.61 -9.58 7.14
CA LEU A 211 -13.43 -8.49 7.65
C LEU A 211 -13.41 -7.32 6.66
N LYS A 212 -14.56 -6.71 6.45
CA LYS A 212 -14.70 -5.47 5.70
C LYS A 212 -15.26 -4.40 6.60
N TYR A 213 -14.54 -3.29 6.70
CA TYR A 213 -14.95 -2.11 7.45
C TYR A 213 -15.10 -0.89 6.54
N SER A 214 -15.86 0.09 7.01
CA SER A 214 -15.89 1.46 6.51
C SER A 214 -15.59 2.40 7.68
N PRO A 215 -14.68 3.39 7.53
CA PRO A 215 -14.51 4.44 8.54
C PRO A 215 -15.82 5.21 8.74
N VAL A 216 -16.11 5.55 10.00
CA VAL A 216 -17.22 6.45 10.34
C VAL A 216 -16.71 7.88 10.14
N ARG A 217 -17.44 8.67 9.33
CA ARG A 217 -17.10 10.07 8.99
C ARG A 217 -18.00 11.03 9.76
#